data_8b2861582a640bd58a7df29b46a06b46
#
_entry.id   8b2861582a640bd58a7df29b46a06b46
#
_cell.length_a   1.000
_cell.length_b   1.000
_cell.length_c   1.000
_cell.angle_alpha   90.00
_cell.angle_beta   90.00
_cell.angle_gamma   90.00
#
_symmetry.space_group_name_H-M   'P 1'
#
loop_
_entity.id
_entity.type
_entity.pdbx_description
1 polymer ?
#
loop_
_entity_poly.entity_id
_entity_poly.type
_entity_poly.pdbx_seq_one_letter_code
_entity_poly.pdbx_strand_id
1 'polypeptide(L)'
;MAGGKGVNVARSLKALGQPVIATGVAGGPNGTRIIEQLTEEAILSDFVRIREESRMSTAVVDPTSGEQTEINERGPAVTEAELELFVDKLLYLAKGAGVCVFSGSLPRGVDSDVYARLIQELRKLGVTTVLDSEGDAMLLGTRAEPTVVSPNELEAEEMVGHEFSDDQDRLTGLQEVTELGAREAIMTMPSGCIGLIGEPEPQLYRVTLDPLEPVSAVGSGDAFLAGYVAARYGGRPPDECLRFAVACGAESTQHFGAGVLDAREVERLLPEVRVETIAQPAIEAKQ
;
A
#
# COMPACT_ATOMS: atom_id res chain seq x y z
N MET A 1 -11.35 -15.77 4.97
CA MET A 1 -10.04 -15.26 5.41
C MET A 1 -10.22 -13.81 5.81
N ALA A 2 -9.60 -13.36 6.92
CA ALA A 2 -9.53 -11.94 7.25
C ALA A 2 -8.83 -11.21 6.09
N GLY A 3 -9.36 -10.08 5.68
CA GLY A 3 -8.88 -9.34 4.51
C GLY A 3 -8.99 -7.83 4.70
N GLY A 4 -8.68 -7.13 3.63
CA GLY A 4 -8.54 -5.70 3.55
C GLY A 4 -7.06 -5.32 3.38
N LYS A 5 -6.78 -4.31 2.55
CA LYS A 5 -5.41 -3.93 2.16
C LYS A 5 -4.45 -3.88 3.37
N GLY A 6 -4.78 -3.14 4.43
CA GLY A 6 -3.91 -3.02 5.62
C GLY A 6 -3.66 -4.35 6.34
N VAL A 7 -4.64 -5.26 6.38
CA VAL A 7 -4.47 -6.62 6.95
C VAL A 7 -3.54 -7.45 6.05
N ASN A 8 -3.66 -7.34 4.74
CA ASN A 8 -2.80 -8.05 3.79
C ASN A 8 -1.35 -7.57 3.89
N VAL A 9 -1.14 -6.25 3.99
CA VAL A 9 0.19 -5.66 4.25
C VAL A 9 0.76 -6.20 5.57
N ALA A 10 -0.04 -6.25 6.64
CA ALA A 10 0.42 -6.75 7.94
C ALA A 10 0.84 -8.24 7.89
N ARG A 11 0.10 -9.10 7.15
CA ARG A 11 0.47 -10.48 6.92
C ARG A 11 1.78 -10.62 6.16
N SER A 12 1.92 -9.89 5.06
CA SER A 12 3.14 -9.89 4.26
C SER A 12 4.34 -9.40 5.07
N LEU A 13 4.20 -8.33 5.86
CA LEU A 13 5.24 -7.88 6.78
C LEU A 13 5.62 -8.94 7.81
N LYS A 14 4.63 -9.64 8.37
CA LYS A 14 4.87 -10.75 9.31
C LYS A 14 5.63 -11.89 8.64
N ALA A 15 5.25 -12.29 7.42
CA ALA A 15 5.94 -13.32 6.64
C ALA A 15 7.41 -12.92 6.35
N LEU A 16 7.68 -11.63 6.17
CA LEU A 16 9.02 -11.06 6.01
C LEU A 16 9.77 -10.86 7.34
N GLY A 17 9.20 -11.32 8.46
CA GLY A 17 9.84 -11.27 9.78
C GLY A 17 9.84 -9.86 10.42
N GLN A 18 9.03 -8.93 9.93
CA GLN A 18 8.96 -7.59 10.47
C GLN A 18 7.97 -7.49 11.65
N PRO A 19 8.29 -6.71 12.69
CA PRO A 19 7.34 -6.40 13.73
C PRO A 19 6.23 -5.51 13.18
N VAL A 20 4.97 -5.90 13.39
CA VAL A 20 3.82 -5.18 12.87
C VAL A 20 2.66 -5.21 13.86
N ILE A 21 1.92 -4.11 13.93
CA ILE A 21 0.64 -4.00 14.62
C ILE A 21 -0.41 -3.58 13.61
N ALA A 22 -1.41 -4.43 13.36
CA ALA A 22 -2.55 -4.10 12.54
C ALA A 22 -3.57 -3.30 13.36
N THR A 23 -4.03 -2.17 12.83
CA THR A 23 -5.06 -1.34 13.46
C THR A 23 -6.07 -0.85 12.44
N GLY A 24 -7.21 -0.38 12.92
CA GLY A 24 -8.33 0.09 12.11
C GLY A 24 -9.63 -0.02 12.87
N VAL A 25 -10.73 -0.15 12.14
CA VAL A 25 -12.06 -0.38 12.70
C VAL A 25 -12.54 -1.80 12.39
N ALA A 26 -13.18 -2.45 13.36
CA ALA A 26 -13.70 -3.80 13.20
C ALA A 26 -15.04 -3.95 13.96
N GLY A 27 -16.09 -4.36 13.26
CA GLY A 27 -17.43 -4.47 13.84
C GLY A 27 -18.12 -5.79 13.53
N GLY A 28 -19.07 -6.15 14.37
CA GLY A 28 -19.89 -7.36 14.22
C GLY A 28 -19.11 -8.67 14.30
N PRO A 29 -19.74 -9.80 13.91
CA PRO A 29 -19.13 -11.11 13.81
C PRO A 29 -17.94 -11.15 12.86
N ASN A 30 -18.00 -10.47 11.69
CA ASN A 30 -16.89 -10.42 10.75
C ASN A 30 -15.67 -9.71 11.34
N GLY A 31 -15.86 -8.57 12.01
CA GLY A 31 -14.78 -7.88 12.71
C GLY A 31 -14.15 -8.73 13.82
N THR A 32 -14.95 -9.55 14.53
CA THR A 32 -14.43 -10.50 15.51
C THR A 32 -13.56 -11.56 14.86
N ARG A 33 -14.03 -12.16 13.74
CA ARG A 33 -13.24 -13.15 12.98
C ARG A 33 -11.93 -12.58 12.45
N ILE A 34 -11.91 -11.32 12.01
CA ILE A 34 -10.67 -10.65 11.58
C ILE A 34 -9.64 -10.66 12.73
N ILE A 35 -10.04 -10.24 13.92
CA ILE A 35 -9.15 -10.16 15.08
C ILE A 35 -8.70 -11.53 15.55
N GLU A 36 -9.62 -12.51 15.60
CA GLU A 36 -9.32 -13.90 15.97
C GLU A 36 -8.29 -14.50 15.00
N GLN A 37 -8.51 -14.34 13.70
CA GLN A 37 -7.58 -14.89 12.70
C GLN A 37 -6.20 -14.22 12.76
N LEU A 38 -6.11 -12.90 12.94
CA LEU A 38 -4.83 -12.23 13.15
C LEU A 38 -4.11 -12.76 14.41
N THR A 39 -4.86 -13.05 15.46
CA THR A 39 -4.31 -13.64 16.69
C THR A 39 -3.77 -15.04 16.46
N GLU A 40 -4.51 -15.89 15.72
CA GLU A 40 -4.05 -17.25 15.32
C GLU A 40 -2.78 -17.19 14.46
N GLU A 41 -2.67 -16.19 13.60
CA GLU A 41 -1.50 -15.92 12.76
C GLU A 41 -0.34 -15.23 13.52
N ALA A 42 -0.49 -15.02 14.83
CA ALA A 42 0.46 -14.30 15.69
C ALA A 42 0.82 -12.90 15.17
N ILE A 43 -0.15 -12.19 14.61
CA ILE A 43 -0.06 -10.79 14.22
C ILE A 43 -0.67 -9.94 15.32
N LEU A 44 0.11 -9.02 15.89
CA LEU A 44 -0.40 -8.08 16.87
C LEU A 44 -1.45 -7.18 16.23
N SER A 45 -2.56 -6.97 16.94
CA SER A 45 -3.63 -6.13 16.43
C SER A 45 -4.29 -5.33 17.55
N ASP A 46 -4.69 -4.10 17.24
CA ASP A 46 -5.43 -3.24 18.16
C ASP A 46 -6.49 -2.42 17.39
N PHE A 47 -7.64 -3.05 17.13
CA PHE A 47 -8.74 -2.44 16.40
C PHE A 47 -9.71 -1.71 17.33
N VAL A 48 -10.31 -0.62 16.83
CA VAL A 48 -11.49 -0.01 17.46
C VAL A 48 -12.73 -0.83 17.09
N ARG A 49 -13.47 -1.26 18.11
CA ARG A 49 -14.74 -1.96 17.91
C ARG A 49 -15.82 -0.96 17.53
N ILE A 50 -16.42 -1.14 16.36
CA ILE A 50 -17.51 -0.31 15.86
C ILE A 50 -18.84 -1.07 15.86
N ARG A 51 -19.94 -0.31 15.79
CA ARG A 51 -21.30 -0.85 15.86
C ARG A 51 -21.69 -1.63 14.61
N GLU A 52 -21.40 -1.06 13.42
CA GLU A 52 -21.73 -1.71 12.15
C GLU A 52 -20.78 -2.87 11.84
N GLU A 53 -21.27 -3.85 11.10
CA GLU A 53 -20.50 -5.05 10.75
C GLU A 53 -19.44 -4.75 9.69
N SER A 54 -18.26 -5.32 9.85
CA SER A 54 -17.20 -5.29 8.84
C SER A 54 -17.67 -5.98 7.57
N ARG A 55 -17.34 -5.38 6.42
CA ARG A 55 -17.74 -5.87 5.10
C ARG A 55 -17.13 -7.22 4.75
N MET A 56 -17.77 -7.93 3.84
CA MET A 56 -17.19 -9.05 3.12
C MET A 56 -16.83 -8.65 1.70
N SER A 57 -15.79 -9.26 1.17
CA SER A 57 -15.43 -9.24 -0.24
C SER A 57 -15.35 -10.67 -0.73
N THR A 58 -15.99 -10.97 -1.84
CA THR A 58 -16.03 -12.32 -2.41
C THR A 58 -15.39 -12.30 -3.79
N ALA A 59 -14.31 -13.05 -3.96
CA ALA A 59 -13.71 -13.30 -5.26
C ALA A 59 -14.22 -14.64 -5.81
N VAL A 60 -14.76 -14.62 -7.03
CA VAL A 60 -15.19 -15.80 -7.78
C VAL A 60 -14.21 -15.99 -8.91
N VAL A 61 -13.56 -17.14 -8.93
CA VAL A 61 -12.59 -17.50 -9.99
C VAL A 61 -13.22 -18.58 -10.87
N ASP A 62 -13.25 -18.36 -12.18
CA ASP A 62 -13.57 -19.40 -13.15
C ASP A 62 -12.33 -20.29 -13.37
N PRO A 63 -12.36 -21.54 -12.96
CA PRO A 63 -11.18 -22.42 -13.09
C PRO A 63 -10.86 -22.79 -14.54
N THR A 64 -11.76 -22.47 -15.48
CA THR A 64 -11.59 -22.81 -16.90
C THR A 64 -10.91 -21.70 -17.67
N SER A 65 -11.34 -20.44 -17.45
CA SER A 65 -10.78 -19.25 -18.11
C SER A 65 -9.72 -18.54 -17.29
N GLY A 66 -9.65 -18.80 -15.98
CA GLY A 66 -8.83 -18.02 -15.05
C GLY A 66 -9.40 -16.64 -14.73
N GLU A 67 -10.56 -16.28 -15.30
CA GLU A 67 -11.19 -15.00 -15.03
C GLU A 67 -11.63 -14.89 -13.58
N GLN A 68 -11.42 -13.72 -12.99
CA GLN A 68 -11.78 -13.41 -11.62
C GLN A 68 -12.80 -12.28 -11.58
N THR A 69 -13.88 -12.49 -10.83
CA THR A 69 -14.90 -11.48 -10.53
C THR A 69 -14.88 -11.17 -9.04
N GLU A 70 -14.73 -9.90 -8.68
CA GLU A 70 -14.79 -9.46 -7.29
C GLU A 70 -16.13 -8.80 -6.98
N ILE A 71 -16.77 -9.24 -5.90
CA ILE A 71 -17.98 -8.65 -5.34
C ILE A 71 -17.63 -8.03 -4.02
N ASN A 72 -17.47 -6.71 -4.02
CA ASN A 72 -17.04 -5.94 -2.86
C ASN A 72 -18.26 -5.26 -2.22
N GLU A 73 -18.60 -5.65 -0.99
CA GLU A 73 -19.59 -4.92 -0.20
C GLU A 73 -19.07 -3.52 0.14
N ARG A 74 -19.99 -2.57 0.32
CA ARG A 74 -19.67 -1.27 0.88
C ARG A 74 -19.26 -1.43 2.34
N GLY A 75 -18.20 -0.73 2.77
CA GLY A 75 -17.74 -0.75 4.15
C GLY A 75 -18.79 -0.25 5.14
N PRO A 76 -18.61 -0.54 6.45
CA PRO A 76 -19.48 -0.05 7.51
C PRO A 76 -19.50 1.48 7.56
N ALA A 77 -20.56 2.06 8.12
CA ALA A 77 -20.50 3.46 8.53
C ALA A 77 -19.79 3.56 9.89
N VAL A 78 -18.94 4.57 10.01
CA VAL A 78 -18.21 4.90 11.25
C VAL A 78 -18.75 6.21 11.78
N THR A 79 -19.13 6.23 13.03
CA THR A 79 -19.57 7.45 13.73
C THR A 79 -18.39 8.33 14.09
N GLU A 80 -18.63 9.63 14.31
CA GLU A 80 -17.59 10.58 14.74
C GLU A 80 -16.88 10.11 16.01
N ALA A 81 -17.62 9.63 17.01
CA ALA A 81 -17.03 9.12 18.26
C ALA A 81 -16.15 7.86 18.06
N GLU A 82 -16.53 6.97 17.12
CA GLU A 82 -15.71 5.79 16.78
C GLU A 82 -14.44 6.21 16.01
N LEU A 83 -14.55 7.23 15.16
CA LEU A 83 -13.41 7.81 14.44
C LEU A 83 -12.45 8.50 15.42
N GLU A 84 -12.93 9.28 16.38
CA GLU A 84 -12.10 9.89 17.42
C GLU A 84 -11.32 8.83 18.21
N LEU A 85 -11.99 7.76 18.63
CA LEU A 85 -11.33 6.63 19.30
C LEU A 85 -10.25 5.98 18.43
N PHE A 86 -10.48 5.87 17.12
CA PHE A 86 -9.48 5.36 16.19
C PHE A 86 -8.28 6.29 16.08
N VAL A 87 -8.50 7.59 15.93
CA VAL A 87 -7.45 8.61 15.86
C VAL A 87 -6.58 8.57 17.12
N ASP A 88 -7.20 8.59 18.32
CA ASP A 88 -6.48 8.53 19.60
C ASP A 88 -5.64 7.27 19.72
N LYS A 89 -6.20 6.12 19.35
CA LYS A 89 -5.50 4.83 19.35
C LYS A 89 -4.32 4.82 18.38
N LEU A 90 -4.51 5.27 17.13
CA LEU A 90 -3.46 5.34 16.14
C LEU A 90 -2.30 6.23 16.61
N LEU A 91 -2.59 7.41 17.12
CA LEU A 91 -1.58 8.35 17.64
C LEU A 91 -0.85 7.78 18.87
N TYR A 92 -1.53 6.98 19.69
CA TYR A 92 -0.89 6.27 20.79
C TYR A 92 0.09 5.20 20.28
N LEU A 93 -0.33 4.35 19.35
CA LEU A 93 0.51 3.30 18.76
C LEU A 93 1.70 3.89 18.00
N ALA A 94 1.48 5.00 17.32
CA ALA A 94 2.50 5.67 16.51
C ALA A 94 3.70 6.18 17.33
N LYS A 95 3.55 6.43 18.63
CA LYS A 95 4.67 6.86 19.50
C LYS A 95 5.82 5.86 19.57
N GLY A 96 5.55 4.59 19.26
CA GLY A 96 6.56 3.53 19.24
C GLY A 96 6.85 2.99 17.85
N ALA A 97 6.23 3.55 16.80
CA ALA A 97 6.37 3.08 15.43
C ALA A 97 7.43 3.88 14.65
N GLY A 98 8.24 3.19 13.86
CA GLY A 98 9.12 3.83 12.88
C GLY A 98 8.41 4.16 11.57
N VAL A 99 7.40 3.34 11.20
CA VAL A 99 6.63 3.48 9.96
C VAL A 99 5.15 3.30 10.26
N CYS A 100 4.29 4.11 9.65
CA CYS A 100 2.85 3.94 9.60
C CYS A 100 2.39 3.80 8.14
N VAL A 101 1.68 2.73 7.82
CA VAL A 101 1.12 2.47 6.50
C VAL A 101 -0.38 2.73 6.55
N PHE A 102 -0.85 3.65 5.75
CA PHE A 102 -2.27 3.88 5.46
C PHE A 102 -2.60 3.12 4.17
N SER A 103 -3.37 2.05 4.28
CA SER A 103 -3.68 1.20 3.13
C SER A 103 -5.15 0.85 3.09
N GLY A 104 -5.79 1.16 1.96
CA GLY A 104 -7.19 0.91 1.67
C GLY A 104 -8.09 2.13 1.70
N SER A 105 -9.33 1.90 1.26
CA SER A 105 -10.39 2.91 1.19
C SER A 105 -10.93 3.29 2.57
N LEU A 106 -11.48 4.49 2.67
CA LEU A 106 -12.14 4.96 3.88
C LEU A 106 -13.54 4.34 4.06
N PRO A 107 -13.94 4.05 5.31
CA PRO A 107 -15.30 3.63 5.60
C PRO A 107 -16.30 4.77 5.38
N ARG A 108 -17.60 4.42 5.27
CA ARG A 108 -18.67 5.42 5.12
C ARG A 108 -18.75 6.32 6.34
N GLY A 109 -19.06 7.60 6.12
CA GLY A 109 -19.19 8.61 7.19
C GLY A 109 -17.86 9.19 7.67
N VAL A 110 -16.74 8.77 7.07
CA VAL A 110 -15.42 9.34 7.32
C VAL A 110 -15.07 10.31 6.18
N ASP A 111 -14.66 11.51 6.55
CA ASP A 111 -14.26 12.54 5.59
C ASP A 111 -12.99 12.12 4.84
N SER A 112 -12.93 12.45 3.54
CA SER A 112 -11.80 12.08 2.66
C SER A 112 -10.46 12.70 3.10
N ASP A 113 -10.45 13.70 3.97
CA ASP A 113 -9.25 14.34 4.50
C ASP A 113 -8.64 13.63 5.73
N VAL A 114 -9.24 12.54 6.22
CA VAL A 114 -8.78 11.90 7.46
C VAL A 114 -7.33 11.41 7.37
N TYR A 115 -6.93 10.83 6.23
CA TYR A 115 -5.54 10.43 6.03
C TYR A 115 -4.60 11.64 6.01
N ALA A 116 -5.02 12.74 5.40
CA ALA A 116 -4.25 13.99 5.39
C ALA A 116 -3.98 14.51 6.82
N ARG A 117 -5.02 14.55 7.66
CA ARG A 117 -4.89 14.95 9.07
C ARG A 117 -3.96 14.04 9.84
N LEU A 118 -4.10 12.73 9.67
CA LEU A 118 -3.24 11.74 10.35
C LEU A 118 -1.79 11.81 9.89
N ILE A 119 -1.53 11.96 8.60
CA ILE A 119 -0.18 12.13 8.03
C ILE A 119 0.51 13.35 8.65
N GLN A 120 -0.20 14.48 8.77
CA GLN A 120 0.33 15.70 9.40
C GLN A 120 0.70 15.48 10.88
N GLU A 121 -0.14 14.77 11.64
CA GLU A 121 0.15 14.47 13.04
C GLU A 121 1.33 13.50 13.19
N LEU A 122 1.40 12.46 12.38
CA LEU A 122 2.50 11.48 12.39
C LEU A 122 3.82 12.11 11.98
N ARG A 123 3.81 13.04 11.04
CA ARG A 123 5.00 13.81 10.66
C ARG A 123 5.59 14.61 11.83
N LYS A 124 4.73 15.20 12.69
CA LYS A 124 5.19 15.89 13.93
C LYS A 124 5.87 14.93 14.91
N LEU A 125 5.50 13.65 14.87
CA LEU A 125 6.09 12.58 15.68
C LEU A 125 7.36 11.98 15.05
N GLY A 126 7.73 12.38 13.83
CA GLY A 126 8.87 11.83 13.11
C GLY A 126 8.65 10.43 12.55
N VAL A 127 7.39 9.99 12.42
CA VAL A 127 7.03 8.68 11.89
C VAL A 127 7.03 8.73 10.36
N THR A 128 7.70 7.79 9.72
CA THR A 128 7.62 7.59 8.26
C THR A 128 6.21 7.18 7.88
N THR A 129 5.58 7.90 6.95
CA THR A 129 4.22 7.64 6.49
C THR A 129 4.22 7.11 5.06
N VAL A 130 3.50 6.02 4.84
CA VAL A 130 3.30 5.41 3.52
C VAL A 130 1.81 5.39 3.23
N LEU A 131 1.40 5.93 2.09
CA LEU A 131 0.00 6.04 1.68
C LEU A 131 -0.27 5.19 0.43
N ASP A 132 -1.24 4.29 0.55
CA ASP A 132 -1.81 3.46 -0.51
C ASP A 132 -3.33 3.45 -0.37
N SER A 133 -3.99 4.34 -1.06
CA SER A 133 -5.44 4.53 -0.99
C SER A 133 -6.01 4.76 -2.39
N GLU A 134 -7.21 5.31 -2.49
CA GLU A 134 -7.90 5.58 -3.75
C GLU A 134 -8.65 6.92 -3.69
N GLY A 135 -8.92 7.52 -4.86
CA GLY A 135 -9.76 8.69 -5.03
C GLY A 135 -9.32 9.90 -4.20
N ASP A 136 -10.30 10.65 -3.67
CA ASP A 136 -10.05 11.88 -2.91
C ASP A 136 -9.18 11.65 -1.67
N ALA A 137 -9.29 10.49 -1.01
CA ALA A 137 -8.50 10.19 0.18
C ALA A 137 -7.00 10.08 -0.14
N MET A 138 -6.68 9.51 -1.31
CA MET A 138 -5.31 9.45 -1.80
C MET A 138 -4.81 10.84 -2.20
N LEU A 139 -5.58 11.59 -2.98
CA LEU A 139 -5.20 12.93 -3.43
C LEU A 139 -4.98 13.89 -2.26
N LEU A 140 -5.92 13.95 -1.31
CA LEU A 140 -5.80 14.83 -0.13
C LEU A 140 -4.67 14.37 0.80
N GLY A 141 -4.51 13.05 0.97
CA GLY A 141 -3.43 12.46 1.74
C GLY A 141 -2.05 12.78 1.15
N THR A 142 -1.91 12.73 -0.18
CA THR A 142 -0.67 13.11 -0.90
C THR A 142 -0.31 14.58 -0.67
N ARG A 143 -1.29 15.47 -0.69
CA ARG A 143 -1.10 16.90 -0.41
C ARG A 143 -0.69 17.20 1.04
N ALA A 144 -0.84 16.24 1.94
CA ALA A 144 -0.38 16.36 3.33
C ALA A 144 1.11 15.98 3.53
N GLU A 145 1.84 15.79 2.45
CA GLU A 145 3.28 15.50 2.42
C GLU A 145 3.63 14.17 3.13
N PRO A 146 3.03 13.02 2.72
CA PRO A 146 3.49 11.73 3.21
C PRO A 146 4.93 11.49 2.77
N THR A 147 5.64 10.61 3.50
CA THR A 147 6.98 10.22 3.08
C THR A 147 6.94 9.50 1.74
N VAL A 148 5.99 8.57 1.57
CA VAL A 148 5.84 7.79 0.34
C VAL A 148 4.37 7.71 -0.04
N VAL A 149 4.05 7.87 -1.32
CA VAL A 149 2.77 7.51 -1.92
C VAL A 149 2.97 6.39 -2.94
N SER A 150 2.05 5.42 -2.98
CA SER A 150 2.19 4.25 -3.85
C SER A 150 0.93 4.00 -4.67
N PRO A 151 0.64 4.82 -5.70
CA PRO A 151 -0.44 4.57 -6.63
C PRO A 151 -0.11 3.42 -7.61
N ASN A 152 -1.15 2.76 -8.13
CA ASN A 152 -1.04 2.09 -9.41
C ASN A 152 -1.15 3.10 -10.56
N GLU A 153 -0.97 2.65 -11.80
CA GLU A 153 -0.99 3.52 -12.98
C GLU A 153 -2.31 4.30 -13.10
N LEU A 154 -3.46 3.65 -12.94
CA LEU A 154 -4.78 4.29 -13.02
C LEU A 154 -5.01 5.30 -11.89
N GLU A 155 -4.62 4.96 -10.68
CA GLU A 155 -4.70 5.88 -9.54
C GLU A 155 -3.80 7.11 -9.75
N ALA A 156 -2.62 6.93 -10.34
CA ALA A 156 -1.72 8.04 -10.68
C ALA A 156 -2.33 8.96 -11.74
N GLU A 157 -2.92 8.41 -12.80
CA GLU A 157 -3.66 9.16 -13.83
C GLU A 157 -4.82 9.98 -13.22
N GLU A 158 -5.60 9.37 -12.32
CA GLU A 158 -6.67 10.07 -11.60
C GLU A 158 -6.12 11.22 -10.74
N MET A 159 -4.97 11.03 -10.08
CA MET A 159 -4.35 12.05 -9.23
C MET A 159 -3.86 13.26 -10.02
N VAL A 160 -3.29 13.04 -11.21
CA VAL A 160 -2.74 14.12 -12.07
C VAL A 160 -3.75 14.65 -13.07
N GLY A 161 -4.84 13.90 -13.31
CA GLY A 161 -5.97 14.31 -14.14
C GLY A 161 -5.78 14.11 -15.64
N HIS A 162 -4.86 13.26 -16.07
CA HIS A 162 -4.67 12.86 -17.46
C HIS A 162 -4.17 11.41 -17.59
N GLU A 163 -4.46 10.77 -18.73
CA GLU A 163 -4.03 9.40 -19.05
C GLU A 163 -2.56 9.35 -19.48
N PHE A 164 -1.90 8.24 -19.25
CA PHE A 164 -0.53 7.98 -19.68
C PHE A 164 -0.52 7.12 -20.96
N SER A 165 -0.14 7.74 -22.07
CA SER A 165 -0.13 7.09 -23.39
C SER A 165 1.15 6.30 -23.65
N ASP A 166 2.25 6.67 -23.03
CA ASP A 166 3.54 6.05 -23.19
C ASP A 166 4.38 6.10 -21.89
N ASP A 167 5.58 5.61 -22.00
CA ASP A 167 6.50 5.52 -20.88
C ASP A 167 6.98 6.90 -20.40
N GLN A 168 7.10 7.85 -21.29
CA GLN A 168 7.48 9.24 -20.94
C GLN A 168 6.38 9.93 -20.15
N ASP A 169 5.11 9.69 -20.51
CA ASP A 169 3.96 10.20 -19.76
C ASP A 169 3.95 9.64 -18.33
N ARG A 170 4.25 8.35 -18.14
CA ARG A 170 4.36 7.72 -16.80
C ARG A 170 5.45 8.36 -15.95
N LEU A 171 6.63 8.60 -16.54
CA LEU A 171 7.74 9.24 -15.83
C LEU A 171 7.39 10.69 -15.43
N THR A 172 6.75 11.43 -16.32
CA THR A 172 6.27 12.78 -16.04
C THR A 172 5.17 12.77 -15.00
N GLY A 173 4.19 11.88 -15.15
CA GLY A 173 3.09 11.71 -14.18
C GLY A 173 3.58 11.38 -12.77
N LEU A 174 4.61 10.54 -12.64
CA LEU A 174 5.20 10.26 -11.33
C LEU A 174 5.84 11.50 -10.69
N GLN A 175 6.47 12.36 -11.48
CA GLN A 175 6.98 13.65 -11.00
C GLN A 175 5.83 14.58 -10.57
N GLU A 176 4.76 14.66 -11.38
CA GLU A 176 3.57 15.44 -11.03
C GLU A 176 2.92 14.94 -9.72
N VAL A 177 2.90 13.62 -9.49
CA VAL A 177 2.44 13.05 -8.21
C VAL A 177 3.30 13.55 -7.03
N THR A 178 4.63 13.63 -7.17
CA THR A 178 5.45 14.22 -6.10
C THR A 178 5.23 15.71 -5.93
N GLU A 179 4.97 16.45 -7.01
CA GLU A 179 4.63 17.88 -6.96
C GLU A 179 3.31 18.16 -6.22
N LEU A 180 2.40 17.17 -6.14
CA LEU A 180 1.20 17.28 -5.31
C LEU A 180 1.52 17.32 -3.81
N GLY A 181 2.71 16.84 -3.38
CA GLY A 181 3.17 16.98 -2.02
C GLY A 181 3.97 15.79 -1.45
N ALA A 182 3.84 14.59 -1.98
CA ALA A 182 4.59 13.44 -1.50
C ALA A 182 6.11 13.65 -1.69
N ARG A 183 6.92 13.20 -0.70
CA ARG A 183 8.38 13.31 -0.81
C ARG A 183 8.95 12.28 -1.76
N GLU A 184 8.35 11.11 -1.81
CA GLU A 184 8.68 9.99 -2.68
C GLU A 184 7.39 9.41 -3.27
N ALA A 185 7.46 8.94 -4.50
CA ALA A 185 6.34 8.28 -5.17
C ALA A 185 6.79 6.99 -5.85
N ILE A 186 5.95 5.96 -5.79
CA ILE A 186 6.17 4.68 -6.45
C ILE A 186 4.91 4.32 -7.22
N MET A 187 4.99 4.28 -8.54
CA MET A 187 3.90 3.84 -9.40
C MET A 187 4.06 2.35 -9.72
N THR A 188 3.10 1.53 -9.29
CA THR A 188 3.09 0.10 -9.59
C THR A 188 2.49 -0.18 -10.96
N MET A 189 3.05 -1.13 -11.68
CA MET A 189 2.66 -1.58 -13.01
C MET A 189 2.65 -3.11 -13.08
N PRO A 190 1.99 -3.73 -14.07
CA PRO A 190 1.95 -5.20 -14.19
C PRO A 190 3.32 -5.87 -14.26
N SER A 191 4.35 -5.21 -14.81
CA SER A 191 5.72 -5.74 -14.97
C SER A 191 6.71 -5.26 -13.91
N GLY A 192 6.27 -4.53 -12.88
CA GLY A 192 7.14 -3.97 -11.86
C GLY A 192 6.71 -2.60 -11.35
N CYS A 193 7.63 -1.63 -11.30
CA CYS A 193 7.31 -0.27 -10.86
C CYS A 193 8.27 0.78 -11.45
N ILE A 194 7.83 2.04 -11.35
CA ILE A 194 8.69 3.22 -11.48
C ILE A 194 8.68 3.92 -10.11
N GLY A 195 9.83 4.29 -9.59
CA GLY A 195 9.93 4.96 -8.29
C GLY A 195 10.81 6.20 -8.35
N LEU A 196 10.33 7.31 -7.85
CA LEU A 196 11.10 8.51 -7.56
C LEU A 196 11.32 8.54 -6.06
N ILE A 197 12.44 8.02 -5.60
CA ILE A 197 12.73 7.76 -4.19
C ILE A 197 14.17 8.06 -3.80
N GLY A 198 14.39 8.28 -2.51
CA GLY A 198 15.69 8.54 -1.92
C GLY A 198 15.86 9.98 -1.44
N GLU A 199 16.18 10.17 -0.16
CA GLU A 199 16.49 11.47 0.43
C GLU A 199 18.01 11.67 0.56
N PRO A 200 18.55 12.90 0.44
CA PRO A 200 17.86 14.17 0.16
C PRO A 200 17.57 14.45 -1.32
N GLU A 201 18.12 13.68 -2.24
CA GLU A 201 17.97 13.85 -3.70
C GLU A 201 17.32 12.61 -4.30
N PRO A 202 15.97 12.62 -4.48
CA PRO A 202 15.26 11.49 -5.07
C PRO A 202 15.80 11.15 -6.46
N GLN A 203 16.03 9.87 -6.69
CA GLN A 203 16.43 9.33 -7.99
C GLN A 203 15.29 8.55 -8.61
N LEU A 204 15.21 8.60 -9.91
CA LEU A 204 14.21 7.88 -10.69
C LEU A 204 14.72 6.48 -11.06
N TYR A 205 13.97 5.47 -10.64
CA TYR A 205 14.27 4.08 -10.90
C TYR A 205 13.14 3.43 -11.71
N ARG A 206 13.52 2.55 -12.62
CA ARG A 206 12.63 1.56 -13.22
C ARG A 206 13.03 0.19 -12.71
N VAL A 207 12.06 -0.55 -12.20
CA VAL A 207 12.29 -1.90 -11.72
C VAL A 207 11.33 -2.85 -12.42
N THR A 208 11.87 -3.87 -13.05
CA THR A 208 11.09 -4.83 -13.84
C THR A 208 11.44 -6.26 -13.51
N LEU A 209 10.44 -7.11 -13.64
CA LEU A 209 10.58 -8.56 -13.60
C LEU A 209 9.81 -9.15 -14.78
N ASP A 210 10.37 -10.17 -15.40
CA ASP A 210 9.66 -10.90 -16.47
C ASP A 210 8.38 -11.52 -15.85
N PRO A 211 7.22 -11.40 -16.52
CA PRO A 211 5.95 -11.83 -15.94
C PRO A 211 5.96 -13.31 -15.56
N LEU A 212 5.52 -13.61 -14.33
CA LEU A 212 5.20 -14.97 -13.90
C LEU A 212 3.76 -15.29 -14.31
N GLU A 213 3.45 -16.57 -14.53
CA GLU A 213 2.05 -16.99 -14.71
C GLU A 213 1.36 -16.91 -13.34
N PRO A 214 0.39 -15.99 -13.13
CA PRO A 214 -0.19 -15.78 -11.81
C PRO A 214 -1.22 -16.86 -11.48
N VAL A 215 -1.21 -17.35 -10.24
CA VAL A 215 -2.31 -18.10 -9.64
C VAL A 215 -3.43 -17.15 -9.22
N SER A 216 -3.08 -16.00 -8.65
CA SER A 216 -4.00 -14.91 -8.31
C SER A 216 -3.22 -13.59 -8.20
N ALA A 217 -3.76 -12.51 -8.76
CA ALA A 217 -3.17 -11.18 -8.64
C ALA A 217 -3.66 -10.40 -7.40
N VAL A 218 -4.62 -10.94 -6.66
CA VAL A 218 -5.24 -10.25 -5.51
C VAL A 218 -4.24 -10.08 -4.39
N GLY A 219 -4.01 -8.83 -3.97
CA GLY A 219 -3.11 -8.48 -2.89
C GLY A 219 -1.64 -8.38 -3.30
N SER A 220 -1.32 -8.46 -4.61
CA SER A 220 0.07 -8.28 -5.08
C SER A 220 0.60 -6.87 -4.79
N GLY A 221 -0.22 -5.83 -4.90
CA GLY A 221 0.12 -4.48 -4.49
C GLY A 221 0.37 -4.37 -2.99
N ASP A 222 -0.43 -5.07 -2.16
CA ASP A 222 -0.23 -5.10 -0.70
C ASP A 222 1.10 -5.79 -0.33
N ALA A 223 1.44 -6.89 -1.03
CA ALA A 223 2.71 -7.59 -0.85
C ALA A 223 3.91 -6.76 -1.34
N PHE A 224 3.77 -6.09 -2.48
CA PHE A 224 4.74 -5.11 -2.98
C PHE A 224 5.02 -4.03 -1.92
N LEU A 225 3.96 -3.41 -1.40
CA LEU A 225 4.07 -2.34 -0.40
C LEU A 225 4.74 -2.85 0.88
N ALA A 226 4.37 -4.05 1.35
CA ALA A 226 5.00 -4.69 2.50
C ALA A 226 6.49 -4.95 2.26
N GLY A 227 6.87 -5.43 1.09
CA GLY A 227 8.26 -5.61 0.68
C GLY A 227 9.06 -4.32 0.72
N TYR A 228 8.51 -3.25 0.14
CA TYR A 228 9.12 -1.92 0.18
C TYR A 228 9.34 -1.43 1.63
N VAL A 229 8.28 -1.49 2.45
CA VAL A 229 8.33 -1.07 3.86
C VAL A 229 9.35 -1.90 4.65
N ALA A 230 9.36 -3.22 4.46
CA ALA A 230 10.31 -4.12 5.13
C ALA A 230 11.77 -3.79 4.78
N ALA A 231 12.05 -3.59 3.49
CA ALA A 231 13.39 -3.26 3.01
C ALA A 231 13.84 -1.88 3.50
N ARG A 232 12.97 -0.87 3.43
CA ARG A 232 13.24 0.49 3.91
C ARG A 232 13.47 0.51 5.43
N TYR A 233 12.63 -0.16 6.21
CA TYR A 233 12.78 -0.29 7.65
C TYR A 233 14.08 -1.00 8.03
N GLY A 234 14.50 -1.97 7.22
CA GLY A 234 15.79 -2.65 7.33
C GLY A 234 17.00 -1.82 6.90
N GLY A 235 16.80 -0.58 6.42
CA GLY A 235 17.87 0.33 5.99
C GLY A 235 18.54 -0.05 4.67
N ARG A 236 17.85 -0.80 3.79
CA ARG A 236 18.37 -1.08 2.44
C ARG A 236 18.41 0.21 1.60
N PRO A 237 19.34 0.33 0.64
CA PRO A 237 19.36 1.47 -0.28
C PRO A 237 18.10 1.51 -1.15
N PRO A 238 17.75 2.69 -1.72
CA PRO A 238 16.48 2.91 -2.43
C PRO A 238 16.21 1.90 -3.55
N ASP A 239 17.17 1.63 -4.41
CA ASP A 239 17.08 0.67 -5.51
C ASP A 239 16.80 -0.76 -5.01
N GLU A 240 17.45 -1.18 -3.92
CA GLU A 240 17.22 -2.49 -3.30
C GLU A 240 15.85 -2.56 -2.60
N CYS A 241 15.31 -1.44 -2.10
CA CYS A 241 13.94 -1.38 -1.59
C CYS A 241 12.94 -1.69 -2.68
N LEU A 242 13.07 -1.08 -3.86
CA LEU A 242 12.19 -1.33 -5.00
C LEU A 242 12.38 -2.73 -5.58
N ARG A 243 13.62 -3.21 -5.67
CA ARG A 243 13.92 -4.58 -6.10
C ARG A 243 13.20 -5.60 -5.24
N PHE A 244 13.30 -5.46 -3.92
CA PHE A 244 12.66 -6.36 -2.97
C PHE A 244 11.15 -6.26 -3.03
N ALA A 245 10.59 -5.06 -3.19
CA ALA A 245 9.17 -4.81 -3.35
C ALA A 245 8.59 -5.55 -4.57
N VAL A 246 9.25 -5.43 -5.74
CA VAL A 246 8.83 -6.10 -6.97
C VAL A 246 8.87 -7.62 -6.81
N ALA A 247 9.92 -8.16 -6.20
CA ALA A 247 10.02 -9.59 -5.93
C ALA A 247 8.88 -10.07 -5.00
N CYS A 248 8.54 -9.31 -3.94
CA CYS A 248 7.43 -9.63 -3.05
C CYS A 248 6.08 -9.60 -3.76
N GLY A 249 5.82 -8.56 -4.57
CA GLY A 249 4.59 -8.46 -5.35
C GLY A 249 4.43 -9.61 -6.34
N ALA A 250 5.49 -9.96 -7.05
CA ALA A 250 5.48 -11.07 -8.01
C ALA A 250 5.30 -12.43 -7.33
N GLU A 251 6.04 -12.69 -6.25
CA GLU A 251 5.93 -13.96 -5.51
C GLU A 251 4.52 -14.17 -4.97
N SER A 252 3.89 -13.13 -4.42
CA SER A 252 2.54 -13.24 -3.87
C SER A 252 1.50 -13.67 -4.90
N THR A 253 1.73 -13.42 -6.20
CA THR A 253 0.83 -13.88 -7.27
C THR A 253 0.83 -15.41 -7.45
N GLN A 254 1.78 -16.13 -6.89
CA GLN A 254 1.91 -17.59 -6.97
C GLN A 254 1.03 -18.31 -5.95
N HIS A 255 0.25 -17.56 -5.15
CA HIS A 255 -0.61 -18.09 -4.09
C HIS A 255 -2.06 -17.68 -4.27
N PHE A 256 -2.99 -18.54 -3.77
CA PHE A 256 -4.38 -18.14 -3.60
C PHE A 256 -4.56 -17.32 -2.33
N GLY A 257 -5.20 -16.18 -2.47
CA GLY A 257 -5.54 -15.28 -1.36
C GLY A 257 -4.49 -14.21 -1.11
N ALA A 258 -4.97 -13.05 -0.65
CA ALA A 258 -4.13 -11.88 -0.39
C ALA A 258 -3.33 -12.01 0.92
N GLY A 259 -2.15 -11.42 0.96
CA GLY A 259 -1.27 -11.42 2.13
C GLY A 259 -0.53 -12.73 2.37
N VAL A 260 -0.49 -13.62 1.37
CA VAL A 260 0.32 -14.86 1.39
C VAL A 260 1.63 -14.58 0.68
N LEU A 261 2.74 -14.92 1.35
CA LEU A 261 4.08 -14.65 0.84
C LEU A 261 5.08 -15.70 1.40
N ASP A 262 5.93 -16.27 0.56
CA ASP A 262 7.08 -17.08 0.97
C ASP A 262 8.38 -16.27 0.83
N ALA A 263 8.95 -15.86 1.95
CA ALA A 263 10.19 -15.07 1.97
C ALA A 263 11.38 -15.76 1.31
N ARG A 264 11.40 -17.10 1.25
CA ARG A 264 12.49 -17.85 0.60
C ARG A 264 12.37 -17.78 -0.93
N GLU A 265 11.14 -17.85 -1.44
CA GLU A 265 10.89 -17.72 -2.87
C GLU A 265 11.11 -16.26 -3.33
N VAL A 266 10.79 -15.26 -2.49
CA VAL A 266 11.17 -13.86 -2.74
C VAL A 266 12.67 -13.73 -2.95
N GLU A 267 13.51 -14.30 -2.05
CA GLU A 267 14.96 -14.24 -2.18
C GLU A 267 15.47 -14.94 -3.45
N ARG A 268 14.77 -15.96 -3.96
CA ARG A 268 15.10 -16.64 -5.23
C ARG A 268 14.79 -15.80 -6.45
N LEU A 269 13.76 -14.94 -6.38
CA LEU A 269 13.38 -14.04 -7.47
C LEU A 269 14.28 -12.81 -7.57
N LEU A 270 14.94 -12.38 -6.49
CA LEU A 270 15.76 -11.16 -6.48
C LEU A 270 16.78 -11.06 -7.62
N PRO A 271 17.51 -12.13 -8.00
CA PRO A 271 18.46 -12.04 -9.11
C PRO A 271 17.82 -11.78 -10.48
N GLU A 272 16.52 -12.07 -10.64
CA GLU A 272 15.76 -11.90 -11.87
C GLU A 272 15.19 -10.48 -12.01
N VAL A 273 15.09 -9.75 -10.89
CA VAL A 273 14.59 -8.37 -10.86
C VAL A 273 15.67 -7.43 -11.38
N ARG A 274 15.34 -6.69 -12.44
CA ARG A 274 16.22 -5.70 -13.07
C ARG A 274 15.92 -4.33 -12.51
N VAL A 275 16.95 -3.59 -12.15
CA VAL A 275 16.85 -2.20 -11.68
C VAL A 275 17.67 -1.31 -12.61
N GLU A 276 17.03 -0.27 -13.11
CA GLU A 276 17.62 0.75 -13.95
C GLU A 276 17.42 2.13 -13.32
N THR A 277 18.50 2.89 -13.19
CA THR A 277 18.42 4.31 -12.82
C THR A 277 18.18 5.12 -14.09
N ILE A 278 17.13 5.93 -14.10
CA ILE A 278 16.71 6.72 -15.26
C ILE A 278 17.05 8.19 -15.01
N ALA A 279 17.51 8.89 -16.05
CA ALA A 279 17.61 10.35 -15.98
C ALA A 279 16.23 10.97 -15.82
N GLN A 280 16.09 11.88 -14.86
CA GLN A 280 14.80 12.58 -14.67
C GLN A 280 14.46 13.37 -15.94
N PRO A 281 13.21 13.30 -16.44
CA PRO A 281 12.77 14.13 -17.54
C PRO A 281 12.96 15.61 -17.20
N ALA A 282 13.40 16.40 -18.16
CA ALA A 282 13.43 17.85 -17.97
C ALA A 282 11.98 18.35 -17.88
N ILE A 283 11.61 18.94 -16.74
CA ILE A 283 10.30 19.57 -16.58
C ILE A 283 10.30 20.81 -17.47
N GLU A 284 9.58 20.76 -18.58
CA GLU A 284 9.27 21.99 -19.34
C GLU A 284 8.38 22.86 -18.42
N ALA A 285 8.92 24.00 -18.02
CA ALA A 285 8.14 24.98 -17.25
C ALA A 285 6.85 25.32 -18.02
N LYS A 286 5.71 24.88 -17.53
CA LYS A 286 4.40 25.26 -18.05
C LYS A 286 4.33 26.79 -17.94
N GLN A 287 4.36 27.50 -19.11
CA GLN A 287 4.21 28.95 -19.23
C GLN A 287 2.78 29.40 -18.93
#